data_1ee19f8f859f962ec926fb391192d33e
#
_entry.id   1ee19f8f859f962ec926fb391192d33e
#
_cell.length_a   1.000
_cell.length_b   1.000
_cell.length_c   1.000
_cell.angle_alpha   90.00
_cell.angle_beta   90.00
_cell.angle_gamma   90.00
#
_symmetry.space_group_name_H-M   'P 1'
#
loop_
_entity.id
_entity.type
_entity.pdbx_description
1 polymer ?
#
loop_
_entity_poly.entity_id
_entity_poly.type
_entity_poly.pdbx_seq_one_letter_code
_entity_poly.pdbx_strand_id
1 'polypeptide(L)'
;MEEKLSTLCSVLSKDQPVLIQTHDFPDHDALGAAYALLKLLESYGYKVEIAYGGHIQSLSLIEFVEYLDCPLLKLDEIDDLKKYQVVIVDGSPFKGTVKKVGGILKAVIDHHPARMQSTAAYTDIRAEIGACSSIIWSYWKESGKEYDEMTATAMIAGIQLDTAFLSRSVNKLDLDAYYELYFKSDVQKTYQMIKTTINICDLEEIGRAFTDYLRIDNFLIVELSEDYSRAILSVVADFLIWIKDISFVIVIETNGPEYKLSARSRDSKLDAGYLIQETVKDMGSGGGHAHMAGGVIDAERYCGKTAFLNAIIALARSEQGK
;
A
#
# COMPACT_ATOMS: atom_id res chain seq x y z
N MET A 1 28.43 -8.09 4.56
CA MET A 1 26.96 -7.87 4.50
C MET A 1 26.34 -8.82 5.52
N GLU A 2 25.40 -8.36 6.31
CA GLU A 2 24.68 -9.27 7.19
C GLU A 2 23.88 -10.26 6.32
N GLU A 3 23.97 -11.55 6.65
CA GLU A 3 23.27 -12.63 5.95
C GLU A 3 21.80 -12.64 6.39
N LYS A 4 21.00 -11.74 5.80
CA LYS A 4 19.61 -11.52 6.18
C LYS A 4 18.71 -12.71 5.83
N LEU A 5 18.87 -13.25 4.63
CA LEU A 5 18.13 -14.42 4.17
C LEU A 5 18.48 -15.65 4.99
N SER A 6 19.77 -15.88 5.28
CA SER A 6 20.18 -17.04 6.09
C SER A 6 19.62 -16.95 7.51
N THR A 7 19.56 -15.75 8.09
CA THR A 7 18.95 -15.50 9.40
C THR A 7 17.44 -15.75 9.37
N LEU A 8 16.71 -15.26 8.33
CA LEU A 8 15.31 -15.59 8.15
C LEU A 8 15.08 -17.10 8.10
N CYS A 9 15.85 -17.81 7.26
CA CYS A 9 15.73 -19.26 7.14
C CYS A 9 16.01 -20.00 8.46
N SER A 10 16.89 -19.47 9.32
CA SER A 10 17.23 -20.10 10.61
C SER A 10 16.09 -20.10 11.62
N VAL A 11 15.12 -19.18 11.52
CA VAL A 11 13.96 -19.10 12.43
C VAL A 11 12.74 -19.84 11.89
N LEU A 12 12.80 -20.36 10.65
CA LEU A 12 11.75 -21.11 10.00
C LEU A 12 12.04 -22.62 10.03
N SER A 13 11.00 -23.44 10.21
CA SER A 13 11.06 -24.91 10.09
C SER A 13 10.47 -25.38 8.75
N LYS A 14 11.08 -26.37 8.13
CA LYS A 14 10.54 -27.04 6.93
C LYS A 14 9.39 -28.01 7.24
N ASP A 15 9.23 -28.39 8.50
CA ASP A 15 8.20 -29.32 8.96
C ASP A 15 6.84 -28.64 9.14
N GLN A 16 6.80 -27.30 9.13
CA GLN A 16 5.57 -26.50 9.24
C GLN A 16 5.41 -25.58 8.04
N PRO A 17 4.18 -25.40 7.54
CA PRO A 17 3.94 -24.46 6.45
C PRO A 17 4.22 -23.02 6.88
N VAL A 18 4.73 -22.23 5.94
CA VAL A 18 4.96 -20.80 6.08
C VAL A 18 3.77 -20.05 5.50
N LEU A 19 3.19 -19.14 6.28
CA LEU A 19 2.21 -18.18 5.79
C LEU A 19 2.90 -16.82 5.66
N ILE A 20 3.06 -16.34 4.45
CA ILE A 20 3.46 -14.97 4.19
C ILE A 20 2.20 -14.11 4.30
N GLN A 21 2.15 -13.24 5.29
CA GLN A 21 1.00 -12.39 5.54
C GLN A 21 1.33 -10.93 5.23
N THR A 22 0.52 -10.29 4.40
CA THR A 22 0.59 -8.86 4.11
C THR A 22 -0.23 -8.05 5.13
N HIS A 23 -0.21 -6.73 5.00
CA HIS A 23 -1.14 -5.87 5.74
C HIS A 23 -2.61 -6.08 5.28
N ASP A 24 -3.58 -5.55 6.06
CA ASP A 24 -5.01 -5.88 5.92
C ASP A 24 -5.65 -5.39 4.61
N PHE A 25 -5.13 -4.41 3.95
CA PHE A 25 -5.60 -3.92 2.65
C PHE A 25 -4.42 -3.87 1.69
N PRO A 26 -3.98 -5.03 1.19
CA PRO A 26 -2.73 -5.12 0.45
C PRO A 26 -2.72 -4.22 -0.78
N ASP A 27 -1.54 -3.76 -1.13
CA ASP A 27 -1.25 -3.06 -2.37
C ASP A 27 -0.27 -3.85 -3.23
N HIS A 28 0.25 -3.25 -4.28
CA HIS A 28 1.14 -3.93 -5.21
C HIS A 28 2.51 -4.25 -4.60
N ASP A 29 3.01 -3.42 -3.68
CA ASP A 29 4.28 -3.71 -3.01
C ASP A 29 4.14 -4.86 -2.04
N ALA A 30 3.09 -4.85 -1.21
CA ALA A 30 2.79 -5.94 -0.30
C ALA A 30 2.67 -7.29 -1.02
N LEU A 31 1.92 -7.34 -2.14
CA LEU A 31 1.74 -8.58 -2.90
C LEU A 31 2.96 -8.95 -3.74
N GLY A 32 3.64 -7.98 -4.35
CA GLY A 32 4.86 -8.20 -5.12
C GLY A 32 5.99 -8.75 -4.25
N ALA A 33 6.20 -8.15 -3.10
CA ALA A 33 7.18 -8.62 -2.12
C ALA A 33 6.81 -10.01 -1.56
N ALA A 34 5.53 -10.24 -1.22
CA ALA A 34 5.06 -11.52 -0.73
C ALA A 34 5.24 -12.63 -1.78
N TYR A 35 4.87 -12.38 -3.04
CA TYR A 35 5.05 -13.34 -4.14
C TYR A 35 6.52 -13.67 -4.37
N ALA A 36 7.38 -12.65 -4.42
CA ALA A 36 8.81 -12.87 -4.60
C ALA A 36 9.44 -13.64 -3.44
N LEU A 37 9.02 -13.38 -2.19
CA LEU A 37 9.48 -14.14 -1.03
C LEU A 37 8.96 -15.57 -1.06
N LEU A 38 7.70 -15.81 -1.46
CA LEU A 38 7.14 -17.15 -1.64
C LEU A 38 8.03 -17.96 -2.59
N LYS A 39 8.29 -17.45 -3.80
CA LYS A 39 9.15 -18.13 -4.79
C LYS A 39 10.56 -18.40 -4.25
N LEU A 40 11.12 -17.46 -3.49
CA LEU A 40 12.43 -17.64 -2.88
C LEU A 40 12.41 -18.78 -1.84
N LEU A 41 11.47 -18.78 -0.91
CA LEU A 41 11.37 -19.81 0.13
C LEU A 41 11.01 -21.18 -0.45
N GLU A 42 10.14 -21.26 -1.47
CA GLU A 42 9.88 -22.51 -2.21
C GLU A 42 11.16 -23.08 -2.81
N SER A 43 12.02 -22.23 -3.36
CA SER A 43 13.32 -22.66 -3.91
C SER A 43 14.27 -23.26 -2.86
N TYR A 44 14.02 -23.02 -1.58
CA TYR A 44 14.69 -23.62 -0.43
C TYR A 44 13.94 -24.83 0.16
N GLY A 45 12.81 -25.24 -0.43
CA GLY A 45 12.02 -26.40 -0.05
C GLY A 45 11.04 -26.16 1.10
N TYR A 46 10.66 -24.91 1.37
CA TYR A 46 9.56 -24.60 2.29
C TYR A 46 8.20 -24.78 1.57
N LYS A 47 7.17 -25.15 2.32
CA LYS A 47 5.78 -25.05 1.88
C LYS A 47 5.28 -23.67 2.24
N VAL A 48 4.87 -22.87 1.25
CA VAL A 48 4.55 -21.46 1.44
C VAL A 48 3.19 -21.12 0.86
N GLU A 49 2.43 -20.31 1.57
CA GLU A 49 1.17 -19.74 1.13
C GLU A 49 1.16 -18.24 1.42
N ILE A 50 0.38 -17.45 0.66
CA ILE A 50 0.21 -16.02 0.90
C ILE A 50 -1.20 -15.76 1.41
N ALA A 51 -1.32 -14.93 2.45
CA ALA A 51 -2.61 -14.50 2.97
C ALA A 51 -2.66 -13.00 3.26
N TYR A 52 -3.87 -12.46 3.22
CA TYR A 52 -4.15 -11.07 3.56
C TYR A 52 -5.40 -10.95 4.45
N GLY A 53 -5.48 -9.87 5.23
CA GLY A 53 -6.70 -9.46 5.91
C GLY A 53 -7.51 -8.48 5.08
N GLY A 54 -8.70 -8.11 5.57
CA GLY A 54 -9.54 -7.11 4.92
C GLY A 54 -10.00 -7.52 3.52
N HIS A 55 -9.84 -6.66 2.54
CA HIS A 55 -10.26 -6.92 1.15
C HIS A 55 -9.44 -6.11 0.13
N ILE A 56 -9.29 -6.66 -1.06
CA ILE A 56 -8.68 -5.99 -2.20
C ILE A 56 -9.72 -5.06 -2.83
N GLN A 57 -9.38 -3.78 -2.99
CA GLN A 57 -10.28 -2.74 -3.49
C GLN A 57 -9.94 -2.26 -4.89
N SER A 58 -8.65 -2.26 -5.26
CA SER A 58 -8.14 -1.73 -6.50
C SER A 58 -8.33 -2.71 -7.66
N LEU A 59 -8.89 -2.26 -8.78
CA LEU A 59 -8.98 -3.06 -10.02
C LEU A 59 -7.60 -3.43 -10.53
N SER A 60 -6.64 -2.51 -10.50
CA SER A 60 -5.26 -2.78 -10.92
C SER A 60 -4.61 -3.88 -10.08
N LEU A 61 -4.95 -3.96 -8.78
CA LEU A 61 -4.43 -5.01 -7.92
C LEU A 61 -5.11 -6.36 -8.20
N ILE A 62 -6.39 -6.37 -8.53
CA ILE A 62 -7.10 -7.59 -8.96
C ILE A 62 -6.46 -8.13 -10.24
N GLU A 63 -6.26 -7.29 -11.26
CA GLU A 63 -5.57 -7.67 -12.49
C GLU A 63 -4.13 -8.15 -12.23
N PHE A 64 -3.44 -7.55 -11.28
CA PHE A 64 -2.09 -7.96 -10.88
C PHE A 64 -2.08 -9.34 -10.23
N VAL A 65 -3.01 -9.64 -9.33
CA VAL A 65 -3.16 -10.96 -8.71
C VAL A 65 -3.49 -12.03 -9.75
N GLU A 66 -4.40 -11.72 -10.67
CA GLU A 66 -4.75 -12.63 -11.79
C GLU A 66 -3.54 -12.88 -12.70
N TYR A 67 -2.77 -11.86 -13.00
CA TYR A 67 -1.55 -11.97 -13.81
C TYR A 67 -0.49 -12.86 -13.15
N LEU A 68 -0.29 -12.74 -11.84
CA LEU A 68 0.68 -13.54 -11.09
C LEU A 68 0.24 -15.02 -10.94
N ASP A 69 -1.00 -15.34 -11.26
CA ASP A 69 -1.61 -16.66 -11.00
C ASP A 69 -1.29 -17.14 -9.57
N CYS A 70 -1.36 -16.21 -8.62
CA CYS A 70 -0.97 -16.45 -7.24
C CYS A 70 -2.17 -16.88 -6.41
N PRO A 71 -2.15 -18.07 -5.78
CA PRO A 71 -3.20 -18.49 -4.85
C PRO A 71 -3.12 -17.61 -3.59
N LEU A 72 -3.95 -16.58 -3.55
CA LEU A 72 -4.03 -15.63 -2.45
C LEU A 72 -5.17 -16.01 -1.52
N LEU A 73 -4.85 -16.33 -0.27
CA LEU A 73 -5.83 -16.75 0.74
C LEU A 73 -6.34 -15.53 1.51
N LYS A 74 -7.63 -15.52 1.81
CA LYS A 74 -8.18 -14.59 2.76
C LYS A 74 -8.04 -15.14 4.18
N LEU A 75 -7.44 -14.37 5.07
CA LEU A 75 -7.07 -14.84 6.40
C LEU A 75 -8.26 -15.42 7.20
N ASP A 76 -9.45 -14.84 7.02
CA ASP A 76 -10.66 -15.29 7.71
C ASP A 76 -11.28 -16.58 7.10
N GLU A 77 -10.79 -17.04 5.95
CA GLU A 77 -11.22 -18.27 5.29
C GLU A 77 -10.29 -19.46 5.60
N ILE A 78 -9.24 -19.24 6.42
CA ILE A 78 -8.32 -20.31 6.82
C ILE A 78 -8.80 -20.96 8.12
N ASP A 79 -9.17 -22.24 8.08
CA ASP A 79 -9.74 -22.97 9.21
C ASP A 79 -8.77 -23.12 10.39
N ASP A 80 -7.51 -23.51 10.14
CA ASP A 80 -6.50 -23.73 11.17
C ASP A 80 -5.26 -22.86 10.98
N LEU A 81 -5.32 -21.68 11.57
CA LEU A 81 -4.20 -20.72 11.53
C LEU A 81 -3.00 -21.18 12.39
N LYS A 82 -3.22 -21.98 13.44
CA LYS A 82 -2.16 -22.36 14.40
C LYS A 82 -1.09 -23.28 13.80
N LYS A 83 -1.39 -23.93 12.68
CA LYS A 83 -0.42 -24.77 11.96
C LYS A 83 0.69 -23.99 11.28
N TYR A 84 0.47 -22.66 11.03
CA TYR A 84 1.39 -21.84 10.27
C TYR A 84 2.43 -21.15 11.15
N GLN A 85 3.63 -21.06 10.61
CA GLN A 85 4.62 -20.07 11.00
C GLN A 85 4.51 -18.87 10.07
N VAL A 86 4.41 -17.67 10.65
CA VAL A 86 4.03 -16.46 9.93
C VAL A 86 5.25 -15.57 9.68
N VAL A 87 5.39 -15.15 8.43
CA VAL A 87 6.28 -14.06 8.00
C VAL A 87 5.41 -12.90 7.54
N ILE A 88 5.42 -11.79 8.25
CA ILE A 88 4.72 -10.58 7.83
C ILE A 88 5.62 -9.81 6.87
N VAL A 89 5.06 -9.40 5.74
CA VAL A 89 5.73 -8.63 4.70
C VAL A 89 4.95 -7.35 4.45
N ASP A 90 5.65 -6.24 4.37
CA ASP A 90 5.11 -4.91 4.11
C ASP A 90 4.01 -4.51 5.09
N GLY A 91 4.26 -4.75 6.36
CA GLY A 91 3.31 -4.42 7.40
C GLY A 91 3.81 -4.80 8.78
N SER A 92 3.05 -4.39 9.78
CA SER A 92 3.41 -4.68 11.17
C SER A 92 2.17 -4.82 12.05
N PRO A 93 2.10 -5.86 12.90
CA PRO A 93 1.04 -6.00 13.89
C PRO A 93 1.13 -4.92 14.97
N PHE A 94 2.28 -4.26 15.09
CA PHE A 94 2.54 -3.22 16.10
C PHE A 94 2.09 -1.82 15.65
N LYS A 95 1.68 -1.67 14.37
CA LYS A 95 1.17 -0.40 13.79
C LYS A 95 -0.33 -0.42 13.51
N GLY A 96 -0.99 -1.58 13.73
CA GLY A 96 -2.39 -1.74 13.41
C GLY A 96 -2.69 -1.94 11.91
N THR A 97 -1.66 -2.05 11.07
CA THR A 97 -1.82 -2.39 9.65
C THR A 97 -2.10 -3.88 9.46
N VAL A 98 -1.74 -4.71 10.44
CA VAL A 98 -2.08 -6.13 10.55
C VAL A 98 -2.86 -6.32 11.85
N LYS A 99 -4.19 -6.42 11.77
CA LYS A 99 -5.07 -6.54 12.95
C LYS A 99 -5.03 -7.92 13.58
N LYS A 100 -4.84 -8.96 12.76
CA LYS A 100 -4.82 -10.37 13.20
C LYS A 100 -3.65 -11.09 12.55
N VAL A 101 -2.81 -11.74 13.36
CA VAL A 101 -1.71 -12.59 12.87
C VAL A 101 -2.23 -14.01 12.64
N GLY A 102 -1.99 -14.53 11.43
CA GLY A 102 -2.50 -15.82 10.97
C GLY A 102 -1.72 -17.04 11.47
N GLY A 103 -1.17 -17.03 12.70
CA GLY A 103 -0.43 -18.16 13.24
C GLY A 103 0.67 -17.74 14.20
N ILE A 104 1.79 -18.49 14.22
CA ILE A 104 2.95 -18.21 15.08
C ILE A 104 3.87 -17.23 14.37
N LEU A 105 3.93 -15.97 14.84
CA LEU A 105 4.79 -14.94 14.27
C LEU A 105 6.27 -15.32 14.40
N LYS A 106 6.96 -15.47 13.29
CA LYS A 106 8.38 -15.77 13.19
C LYS A 106 9.21 -14.60 12.70
N ALA A 107 8.70 -13.88 11.70
CA ALA A 107 9.45 -12.80 11.07
C ALA A 107 8.56 -11.61 10.69
N VAL A 108 9.17 -10.43 10.63
CA VAL A 108 8.60 -9.20 10.08
C VAL A 108 9.63 -8.57 9.14
N ILE A 109 9.23 -8.32 7.91
CA ILE A 109 10.02 -7.63 6.89
C ILE A 109 9.20 -6.44 6.42
N ASP A 110 9.69 -5.22 6.63
CA ASP A 110 8.91 -4.01 6.40
C ASP A 110 9.83 -2.82 6.04
N HIS A 111 9.32 -1.87 5.29
CA HIS A 111 10.01 -0.61 4.98
C HIS A 111 9.41 0.60 5.70
N HIS A 112 8.36 0.41 6.45
CA HIS A 112 7.74 1.48 7.22
C HIS A 112 8.49 1.73 8.55
N PRO A 113 8.61 3.00 9.04
CA PRO A 113 9.27 3.31 10.31
C PRO A 113 8.63 2.57 11.50
N ALA A 114 9.41 1.79 12.23
CA ALA A 114 8.92 1.08 13.42
C ALA A 114 8.75 2.04 14.60
N ARG A 115 7.57 2.03 15.24
CA ARG A 115 7.33 2.77 16.49
C ARG A 115 7.49 1.91 17.74
N MET A 116 7.51 0.60 17.60
CA MET A 116 7.63 -0.37 18.69
C MET A 116 8.57 -1.51 18.30
N GLN A 117 9.22 -2.13 19.29
CA GLN A 117 10.05 -3.31 19.05
C GLN A 117 9.16 -4.51 18.70
N SER A 118 9.55 -5.25 17.68
CA SER A 118 8.92 -6.50 17.29
C SER A 118 9.24 -7.61 18.30
N THR A 119 8.28 -8.48 18.58
CA THR A 119 8.47 -9.72 19.36
C THR A 119 8.78 -10.93 18.45
N ALA A 120 8.87 -10.73 17.13
CA ALA A 120 9.23 -11.77 16.19
C ALA A 120 10.68 -12.24 16.40
N ALA A 121 10.95 -13.50 16.11
CA ALA A 121 12.30 -14.07 16.21
C ALA A 121 13.28 -13.44 15.18
N TYR A 122 12.75 -12.95 14.06
CA TYR A 122 13.50 -12.20 13.06
C TYR A 122 12.76 -10.90 12.69
N THR A 123 13.50 -9.82 12.55
CA THR A 123 12.95 -8.51 12.13
C THR A 123 13.93 -7.82 11.21
N ASP A 124 13.47 -7.44 10.02
CA ASP A 124 14.22 -6.64 9.05
C ASP A 124 13.35 -5.45 8.61
N ILE A 125 13.52 -4.32 9.31
CA ILE A 125 12.78 -3.08 9.03
C ILE A 125 13.78 -2.05 8.54
N ARG A 126 13.58 -1.57 7.29
CA ARG A 126 14.46 -0.62 6.60
C ARG A 126 13.66 0.59 6.15
N ALA A 127 13.43 1.52 7.07
CA ALA A 127 12.57 2.69 6.85
C ALA A 127 13.09 3.70 5.80
N GLU A 128 14.36 3.57 5.42
CA GLU A 128 14.98 4.38 4.37
C GLU A 128 14.78 3.83 2.95
N ILE A 129 14.26 2.60 2.83
CA ILE A 129 14.02 1.94 1.53
C ILE A 129 12.61 2.32 1.05
N GLY A 130 12.49 2.56 -0.25
CA GLY A 130 11.25 3.04 -0.86
C GLY A 130 10.16 2.00 -1.04
N ALA A 131 10.53 0.69 -1.07
CA ALA A 131 9.60 -0.41 -1.26
C ALA A 131 10.08 -1.69 -0.56
N CYS A 132 9.16 -2.47 0.01
CA CYS A 132 9.45 -3.77 0.59
C CYS A 132 9.96 -4.77 -0.48
N SER A 133 9.48 -4.66 -1.71
CA SER A 133 9.97 -5.43 -2.88
C SER A 133 11.47 -5.25 -3.10
N SER A 134 12.03 -4.07 -2.85
CA SER A 134 13.48 -3.84 -2.91
C SER A 134 14.23 -4.62 -1.82
N ILE A 135 13.65 -4.74 -0.63
CA ILE A 135 14.22 -5.54 0.46
C ILE A 135 14.24 -7.02 0.06
N ILE A 136 13.14 -7.53 -0.49
CA ILE A 136 13.05 -8.93 -0.95
C ILE A 136 13.98 -9.19 -2.13
N TRP A 137 14.13 -8.23 -3.06
CA TRP A 137 15.15 -8.34 -4.10
C TRP A 137 16.56 -8.51 -3.52
N SER A 138 16.89 -7.82 -2.42
CA SER A 138 18.19 -7.99 -1.76
C SER A 138 18.42 -9.41 -1.22
N TYR A 139 17.34 -10.11 -0.81
CA TYR A 139 17.41 -11.53 -0.41
C TYR A 139 17.67 -12.45 -1.61
N TRP A 140 17.06 -12.17 -2.76
CA TRP A 140 17.36 -12.87 -3.99
C TRP A 140 18.82 -12.71 -4.39
N LYS A 141 19.39 -11.51 -4.27
CA LYS A 141 20.81 -11.24 -4.51
C LYS A 141 21.71 -12.00 -3.55
N GLU A 142 21.36 -12.04 -2.26
CA GLU A 142 22.11 -12.82 -1.26
C GLU A 142 22.07 -14.32 -1.56
N SER A 143 20.94 -14.83 -2.04
CA SER A 143 20.76 -16.24 -2.37
C SER A 143 21.63 -16.74 -3.51
N GLY A 144 22.04 -15.84 -4.41
CA GLY A 144 22.70 -16.18 -5.66
C GLY A 144 21.85 -16.98 -6.66
N LYS A 145 20.54 -17.13 -6.38
CA LYS A 145 19.60 -17.86 -7.26
C LYS A 145 19.02 -16.92 -8.31
N GLU A 146 18.62 -17.49 -9.44
CA GLU A 146 17.88 -16.79 -10.47
C GLU A 146 16.37 -16.80 -10.17
N TYR A 147 15.68 -15.73 -10.53
CA TYR A 147 14.22 -15.58 -10.50
C TYR A 147 13.68 -15.47 -11.93
N ASP A 148 12.44 -15.91 -12.12
CA ASP A 148 11.75 -15.84 -13.41
C ASP A 148 11.21 -14.43 -13.69
N GLU A 149 10.73 -14.22 -14.92
CA GLU A 149 10.15 -12.95 -15.39
C GLU A 149 8.97 -12.51 -14.52
N MET A 150 8.10 -13.45 -14.11
CA MET A 150 6.94 -13.14 -13.30
C MET A 150 7.33 -12.64 -11.90
N THR A 151 8.32 -13.26 -11.28
CA THR A 151 8.88 -12.81 -10.00
C THR A 151 9.54 -11.43 -10.12
N ALA A 152 10.25 -11.18 -11.21
CA ALA A 152 10.82 -9.87 -11.50
C ALA A 152 9.71 -8.81 -11.71
N THR A 153 8.65 -9.18 -12.45
CA THR A 153 7.50 -8.31 -12.72
C THR A 153 6.74 -7.98 -11.42
N ALA A 154 6.62 -8.95 -10.51
CA ALA A 154 5.99 -8.73 -9.21
C ALA A 154 6.76 -7.69 -8.38
N MET A 155 8.08 -7.85 -8.27
CA MET A 155 8.91 -6.91 -7.50
C MET A 155 8.95 -5.52 -8.11
N ILE A 156 9.08 -5.40 -9.44
CA ILE A 156 9.18 -4.08 -10.08
C ILE A 156 7.86 -3.31 -9.98
N ALA A 157 6.71 -4.00 -10.01
CA ALA A 157 5.40 -3.38 -9.79
C ALA A 157 5.30 -2.73 -8.40
N GLY A 158 5.74 -3.43 -7.35
CA GLY A 158 5.81 -2.88 -6.00
C GLY A 158 6.68 -1.64 -5.93
N ILE A 159 7.92 -1.72 -6.44
CA ILE A 159 8.85 -0.58 -6.46
C ILE A 159 8.25 0.61 -7.23
N GLN A 160 7.61 0.37 -8.38
CA GLN A 160 7.00 1.44 -9.17
C GLN A 160 5.92 2.19 -8.42
N LEU A 161 5.04 1.48 -7.71
CA LEU A 161 3.90 2.12 -7.05
C LEU A 161 4.33 2.87 -5.80
N ASP A 162 5.11 2.25 -4.93
CA ASP A 162 5.51 2.87 -3.66
C ASP A 162 6.45 4.04 -3.83
N THR A 163 7.32 3.98 -4.85
CA THR A 163 8.21 5.09 -5.18
C THR A 163 7.60 6.09 -6.17
N ALA A 164 6.33 5.93 -6.56
CA ALA A 164 5.69 6.70 -7.62
C ALA A 164 6.59 6.81 -8.86
N PHE A 165 6.98 5.65 -9.42
CA PHE A 165 7.89 5.53 -10.55
C PHE A 165 9.24 6.24 -10.31
N LEU A 166 9.85 5.98 -9.17
CA LEU A 166 11.13 6.54 -8.72
C LEU A 166 11.12 8.06 -8.53
N SER A 167 9.95 8.66 -8.29
CA SER A 167 9.83 10.10 -8.09
C SER A 167 9.82 10.51 -6.60
N ARG A 168 9.71 9.56 -5.67
CA ARG A 168 9.67 9.82 -4.22
C ARG A 168 10.25 8.67 -3.41
N SER A 169 10.76 8.99 -2.20
CA SER A 169 11.22 8.03 -1.17
C SER A 169 12.23 6.99 -1.69
N VAL A 170 13.03 7.33 -2.69
CA VAL A 170 13.94 6.40 -3.37
C VAL A 170 15.28 6.34 -2.65
N ASN A 171 15.74 5.13 -2.35
CA ASN A 171 17.08 4.83 -1.87
C ASN A 171 17.92 4.17 -2.98
N LYS A 172 19.23 4.08 -2.75
CA LYS A 172 20.14 3.40 -3.69
C LYS A 172 19.72 1.94 -3.93
N LEU A 173 19.22 1.24 -2.92
CA LEU A 173 18.76 -0.15 -3.05
C LEU A 173 17.60 -0.26 -4.04
N ASP A 174 16.65 0.71 -4.01
CA ASP A 174 15.52 0.73 -4.94
C ASP A 174 15.98 0.92 -6.38
N LEU A 175 16.97 1.79 -6.61
CA LEU A 175 17.54 2.02 -7.93
C LEU A 175 18.30 0.79 -8.45
N ASP A 176 19.10 0.15 -7.60
CA ASP A 176 19.84 -1.05 -7.97
C ASP A 176 18.87 -2.20 -8.31
N ALA A 177 17.83 -2.39 -7.48
CA ALA A 177 16.77 -3.37 -7.71
C ALA A 177 16.00 -3.07 -9.00
N TYR A 178 15.54 -1.83 -9.17
CA TYR A 178 14.79 -1.41 -10.35
C TYR A 178 15.60 -1.61 -11.63
N TYR A 179 16.88 -1.23 -11.64
CA TYR A 179 17.76 -1.41 -12.79
C TYR A 179 17.89 -2.88 -13.21
N GLU A 180 18.11 -3.78 -12.25
CA GLU A 180 18.28 -5.21 -12.59
C GLU A 180 16.96 -5.86 -12.99
N LEU A 181 15.87 -5.54 -12.27
CA LEU A 181 14.53 -6.06 -12.53
C LEU A 181 13.97 -5.59 -13.87
N TYR A 182 14.30 -4.36 -14.30
CA TYR A 182 13.79 -3.77 -15.54
C TYR A 182 14.05 -4.65 -16.78
N PHE A 183 15.22 -5.27 -16.87
CA PHE A 183 15.60 -6.10 -18.02
C PHE A 183 15.14 -7.56 -17.90
N LYS A 184 14.57 -7.94 -16.76
CA LYS A 184 14.10 -9.31 -16.49
C LYS A 184 12.59 -9.40 -16.34
N SER A 185 11.86 -8.28 -16.28
CA SER A 185 10.42 -8.18 -16.04
C SER A 185 9.67 -7.74 -17.29
N ASP A 186 8.36 -8.02 -17.34
CA ASP A 186 7.43 -7.40 -18.28
C ASP A 186 6.98 -6.02 -17.79
N VAL A 187 7.87 -5.03 -17.97
CA VAL A 187 7.62 -3.63 -17.58
C VAL A 187 6.41 -3.04 -18.28
N GLN A 188 6.18 -3.44 -19.55
CA GLN A 188 5.04 -2.94 -20.32
C GLN A 188 3.73 -3.43 -19.74
N LYS A 189 3.65 -4.71 -19.39
CA LYS A 189 2.47 -5.30 -18.75
C LYS A 189 2.21 -4.65 -17.38
N THR A 190 3.27 -4.46 -16.57
CA THR A 190 3.16 -3.76 -15.29
C THR A 190 2.56 -2.37 -15.45
N TYR A 191 3.10 -1.59 -16.39
CA TYR A 191 2.58 -0.24 -16.67
C TYR A 191 1.11 -0.26 -17.08
N GLN A 192 0.70 -1.18 -17.95
CA GLN A 192 -0.68 -1.33 -18.37
C GLN A 192 -1.60 -1.63 -17.18
N MET A 193 -1.28 -2.63 -16.36
CA MET A 193 -2.08 -3.00 -15.18
C MET A 193 -2.23 -1.83 -14.19
N ILE A 194 -1.15 -1.09 -13.95
CA ILE A 194 -1.18 0.05 -13.02
C ILE A 194 -1.99 1.22 -13.56
N LYS A 195 -1.97 1.47 -14.86
CA LYS A 195 -2.59 2.65 -15.48
C LYS A 195 -3.99 2.42 -16.03
N THR A 196 -4.39 1.18 -16.27
CA THR A 196 -5.72 0.83 -16.79
C THR A 196 -6.70 0.66 -15.63
N THR A 197 -7.08 1.76 -14.98
CA THR A 197 -7.91 1.74 -13.76
C THR A 197 -9.26 2.42 -13.92
N ILE A 198 -9.55 3.00 -15.11
CA ILE A 198 -10.75 3.77 -15.38
C ILE A 198 -11.62 3.03 -16.39
N ASN A 199 -12.90 2.87 -16.10
CA ASN A 199 -13.89 2.37 -17.04
C ASN A 199 -14.52 3.50 -17.83
N ILE A 200 -15.08 3.20 -18.99
CA ILE A 200 -15.74 4.21 -19.83
C ILE A 200 -16.93 4.87 -19.10
N CYS A 201 -17.63 4.16 -18.24
CA CYS A 201 -18.73 4.68 -17.43
C CYS A 201 -18.26 5.70 -16.38
N ASP A 202 -16.98 5.69 -15.98
CA ASP A 202 -16.44 6.61 -14.98
C ASP A 202 -16.21 8.03 -15.56
N LEU A 203 -16.20 8.19 -16.89
CA LEU A 203 -15.84 9.47 -17.54
C LEU A 203 -16.82 10.61 -17.21
N GLU A 204 -18.09 10.30 -17.01
CA GLU A 204 -19.08 11.33 -16.68
C GLU A 204 -18.81 11.90 -15.29
N GLU A 205 -18.52 11.04 -14.31
CA GLU A 205 -18.21 11.48 -12.95
C GLU A 205 -16.86 12.18 -12.85
N ILE A 206 -15.87 11.72 -13.58
CA ILE A 206 -14.59 12.45 -13.73
C ILE A 206 -14.84 13.85 -14.27
N GLY A 207 -15.71 13.99 -15.28
CA GLY A 207 -16.11 15.29 -15.83
C GLY A 207 -16.77 16.19 -14.78
N ARG A 208 -17.66 15.65 -13.94
CA ARG A 208 -18.29 16.40 -12.83
C ARG A 208 -17.26 16.79 -11.77
N ALA A 209 -16.35 15.91 -11.39
CA ALA A 209 -15.28 16.18 -10.44
C ALA A 209 -14.44 17.41 -10.85
N PHE A 210 -14.26 17.63 -12.15
CA PHE A 210 -13.50 18.76 -12.66
C PHE A 210 -14.30 20.06 -12.74
N THR A 211 -15.59 20.04 -12.54
CA THR A 211 -16.47 21.22 -12.59
C THR A 211 -17.13 21.53 -11.24
N ASP A 212 -17.39 20.54 -10.41
CA ASP A 212 -18.02 20.70 -9.08
C ASP A 212 -17.02 20.49 -7.93
N TYR A 213 -16.02 21.33 -7.90
CA TYR A 213 -15.04 21.35 -6.80
C TYR A 213 -15.21 22.58 -5.91
N LEU A 214 -14.81 22.45 -4.65
CA LEU A 214 -14.62 23.59 -3.75
C LEU A 214 -13.11 23.82 -3.56
N ARG A 215 -12.69 25.07 -3.83
CA ARG A 215 -11.30 25.50 -3.61
C ARG A 215 -11.26 26.59 -2.54
N ILE A 216 -10.34 26.43 -1.59
CA ILE A 216 -9.97 27.48 -0.61
C ILE A 216 -8.43 27.56 -0.59
N ASP A 217 -7.89 28.69 -0.99
CA ASP A 217 -6.44 28.90 -1.16
C ASP A 217 -5.82 27.83 -2.09
N ASN A 218 -4.91 27.03 -1.56
CA ASN A 218 -4.23 25.91 -2.24
C ASN A 218 -4.80 24.52 -1.87
N PHE A 219 -5.96 24.49 -1.21
CA PHE A 219 -6.70 23.26 -0.90
C PHE A 219 -7.89 23.09 -1.84
N LEU A 220 -8.14 21.84 -2.24
CA LEU A 220 -9.25 21.49 -3.12
C LEU A 220 -9.96 20.25 -2.59
N ILE A 221 -11.31 20.27 -2.61
CA ILE A 221 -12.14 19.13 -2.27
C ILE A 221 -13.19 18.87 -3.35
N VAL A 222 -13.41 17.60 -3.64
CA VAL A 222 -14.43 17.10 -4.57
C VAL A 222 -15.25 16.03 -3.87
N GLU A 223 -16.54 16.01 -4.14
CA GLU A 223 -17.44 14.91 -3.77
C GLU A 223 -17.88 14.17 -5.03
N LEU A 224 -17.73 12.85 -5.02
CA LEU A 224 -18.19 11.92 -6.06
C LEU A 224 -19.48 11.24 -5.61
N SER A 225 -20.35 10.90 -6.56
CA SER A 225 -21.59 10.18 -6.29
C SER A 225 -21.38 8.65 -6.19
N GLU A 226 -22.44 7.91 -5.74
CA GLU A 226 -22.33 6.50 -5.33
C GLU A 226 -22.06 5.48 -6.46
N ASP A 227 -22.32 5.76 -7.72
CA ASP A 227 -22.51 4.72 -8.74
C ASP A 227 -21.29 4.44 -9.65
N TYR A 228 -20.07 4.69 -9.18
CA TYR A 228 -18.87 4.60 -10.00
C TYR A 228 -17.82 3.61 -9.48
N SER A 229 -16.82 3.30 -10.30
CA SER A 229 -15.79 2.33 -9.91
C SER A 229 -14.94 2.86 -8.73
N ARG A 230 -14.64 1.99 -7.79
CA ARG A 230 -13.84 2.31 -6.58
C ARG A 230 -12.44 2.87 -6.90
N ALA A 231 -11.96 2.68 -8.12
CA ALA A 231 -10.67 3.20 -8.56
C ALA A 231 -10.68 4.71 -8.81
N ILE A 232 -11.84 5.28 -9.12
CA ILE A 232 -11.99 6.70 -9.52
C ILE A 232 -11.54 7.66 -8.42
N LEU A 233 -11.79 7.32 -7.15
CA LEU A 233 -11.45 8.14 -5.99
C LEU A 233 -9.97 8.54 -5.97
N SER A 234 -9.08 7.55 -6.14
CA SER A 234 -7.64 7.77 -6.16
C SER A 234 -7.17 8.42 -7.45
N VAL A 235 -7.74 8.03 -8.60
CA VAL A 235 -7.37 8.58 -9.90
C VAL A 235 -7.70 10.08 -9.99
N VAL A 236 -8.88 10.48 -9.52
CA VAL A 236 -9.27 11.90 -9.48
C VAL A 236 -8.36 12.69 -8.53
N ALA A 237 -8.02 12.14 -7.36
CA ALA A 237 -7.11 12.78 -6.42
C ALA A 237 -5.70 12.95 -7.03
N ASP A 238 -5.19 11.92 -7.70
CA ASP A 238 -3.88 11.95 -8.38
C ASP A 238 -3.84 12.95 -9.53
N PHE A 239 -4.94 13.12 -10.26
CA PHE A 239 -5.02 14.13 -11.34
C PHE A 239 -5.09 15.55 -10.78
N LEU A 240 -5.95 15.78 -9.79
CA LEU A 240 -6.19 17.13 -9.27
C LEU A 240 -4.97 17.70 -8.52
N ILE A 241 -4.13 16.88 -7.91
CA ILE A 241 -2.90 17.37 -7.25
C ILE A 241 -1.85 17.88 -8.26
N TRP A 242 -1.97 17.57 -9.55
CA TRP A 242 -1.11 18.13 -10.60
C TRP A 242 -1.40 19.59 -10.93
N ILE A 243 -2.55 20.13 -10.50
CA ILE A 243 -2.90 21.52 -10.71
C ILE A 243 -1.86 22.41 -10.01
N LYS A 244 -1.25 23.34 -10.75
CA LYS A 244 -0.10 24.15 -10.31
C LYS A 244 -0.30 24.84 -8.95
N ASP A 245 -1.48 25.39 -8.72
CA ASP A 245 -1.80 26.21 -7.55
C ASP A 245 -2.44 25.42 -6.40
N ILE A 246 -2.50 24.08 -6.52
CA ILE A 246 -3.05 23.20 -5.50
C ILE A 246 -1.92 22.43 -4.81
N SER A 247 -1.91 22.45 -3.48
CA SER A 247 -0.95 21.71 -2.65
C SER A 247 -1.58 20.56 -1.88
N PHE A 248 -2.90 20.59 -1.69
CA PHE A 248 -3.63 19.54 -0.98
C PHE A 248 -4.98 19.27 -1.66
N VAL A 249 -5.27 18.00 -1.92
CA VAL A 249 -6.51 17.55 -2.54
C VAL A 249 -7.19 16.52 -1.66
N ILE A 250 -8.50 16.60 -1.57
CA ILE A 250 -9.36 15.61 -0.94
C ILE A 250 -10.44 15.24 -1.96
N VAL A 251 -10.61 13.95 -2.17
CA VAL A 251 -11.73 13.41 -2.94
C VAL A 251 -12.53 12.51 -1.99
N ILE A 252 -13.83 12.71 -1.94
CA ILE A 252 -14.75 11.97 -1.06
C ILE A 252 -15.78 11.29 -1.95
N GLU A 253 -16.09 10.05 -1.67
CA GLU A 253 -17.09 9.25 -2.36
C GLU A 253 -18.13 8.77 -1.36
N THR A 254 -19.42 8.92 -1.67
CA THR A 254 -20.50 8.29 -0.94
C THR A 254 -20.48 6.78 -1.18
N ASN A 255 -20.57 5.98 -0.11
CA ASN A 255 -20.55 4.52 -0.21
C ASN A 255 -21.55 3.93 0.83
N GLY A 256 -22.84 4.07 0.55
CA GLY A 256 -23.91 3.63 1.44
C GLY A 256 -23.88 4.33 2.80
N PRO A 257 -23.63 3.61 3.93
CA PRO A 257 -23.62 4.20 5.26
C PRO A 257 -22.32 4.95 5.59
N GLU A 258 -21.35 4.95 4.67
CA GLU A 258 -20.02 5.52 4.87
C GLU A 258 -19.63 6.43 3.71
N TYR A 259 -18.75 7.39 3.99
CA TYR A 259 -17.99 8.11 2.98
C TYR A 259 -16.55 7.60 2.95
N LYS A 260 -16.05 7.27 1.79
CA LYS A 260 -14.62 6.99 1.57
C LYS A 260 -13.92 8.25 1.11
N LEU A 261 -12.69 8.44 1.53
CA LEU A 261 -11.89 9.56 1.10
C LEU A 261 -10.50 9.14 0.65
N SER A 262 -9.97 9.91 -0.29
CA SER A 262 -8.58 9.88 -0.71
C SER A 262 -8.00 11.28 -0.64
N ALA A 263 -6.83 11.44 -0.03
CA ALA A 263 -6.13 12.71 0.03
C ALA A 263 -4.75 12.61 -0.61
N ARG A 264 -4.33 13.74 -1.17
CA ARG A 264 -2.98 13.91 -1.74
C ARG A 264 -2.39 15.22 -1.30
N SER A 265 -1.10 15.19 -0.98
CA SER A 265 -0.30 16.37 -0.68
C SER A 265 0.98 16.37 -1.49
N ARG A 266 1.35 17.53 -2.02
CA ARG A 266 2.67 17.77 -2.64
C ARG A 266 3.52 18.77 -1.84
N ASP A 267 3.01 19.28 -0.74
CA ASP A 267 3.74 20.17 0.17
C ASP A 267 4.23 19.36 1.37
N SER A 268 5.54 19.29 1.55
CA SER A 268 6.16 18.55 2.67
C SER A 268 5.76 19.05 4.06
N LYS A 269 5.18 20.25 4.15
CA LYS A 269 4.63 20.81 5.39
C LYS A 269 3.18 20.40 5.66
N LEU A 270 2.55 19.73 4.72
CA LEU A 270 1.16 19.26 4.80
C LEU A 270 1.16 17.72 4.78
N ASP A 271 1.38 17.09 5.93
CA ASP A 271 1.33 15.63 6.06
C ASP A 271 -0.11 15.14 5.90
N ALA A 272 -0.40 14.51 4.75
CA ALA A 272 -1.74 14.03 4.42
C ALA A 272 -2.21 12.95 5.41
N GLY A 273 -1.33 12.02 5.81
CA GLY A 273 -1.64 10.97 6.78
C GLY A 273 -2.08 11.54 8.11
N TYR A 274 -1.31 12.46 8.65
CA TYR A 274 -1.61 13.15 9.91
C TYR A 274 -2.90 13.98 9.81
N LEU A 275 -3.02 14.82 8.77
CA LEU A 275 -4.19 15.71 8.62
C LEU A 275 -5.49 14.91 8.50
N ILE A 276 -5.50 13.83 7.73
CA ILE A 276 -6.67 12.97 7.62
C ILE A 276 -6.94 12.24 8.93
N GLN A 277 -5.94 11.61 9.54
CA GLN A 277 -6.09 10.89 10.80
C GLN A 277 -6.74 11.75 11.89
N GLU A 278 -6.22 12.97 12.09
CA GLU A 278 -6.74 13.88 13.11
C GLU A 278 -8.13 14.44 12.78
N THR A 279 -8.40 14.70 11.48
CA THR A 279 -9.68 15.25 11.08
C THR A 279 -10.82 14.23 11.21
N VAL A 280 -10.55 12.94 10.89
CA VAL A 280 -11.60 11.92 10.89
C VAL A 280 -11.73 11.15 12.21
N LYS A 281 -10.88 11.36 13.20
CA LYS A 281 -10.79 10.55 14.44
C LYS A 281 -12.09 10.38 15.20
N ASP A 282 -12.97 11.41 15.19
CA ASP A 282 -14.27 11.40 15.87
C ASP A 282 -15.42 11.02 14.93
N MET A 283 -15.15 10.85 13.63
CA MET A 283 -16.13 10.59 12.59
C MET A 283 -15.94 9.23 11.91
N GLY A 284 -14.78 8.60 12.09
CA GLY A 284 -14.43 7.37 11.41
C GLY A 284 -12.98 6.95 11.65
N SER A 285 -12.30 6.52 10.60
CA SER A 285 -10.89 6.13 10.66
C SER A 285 -10.15 6.56 9.39
N GLY A 286 -8.88 6.91 9.53
CA GLY A 286 -8.05 7.31 8.40
C GLY A 286 -6.58 7.42 8.77
N GLY A 287 -5.73 7.60 7.75
CA GLY A 287 -4.29 7.75 7.88
C GLY A 287 -3.59 7.46 6.57
N GLY A 288 -2.28 7.38 6.60
CA GLY A 288 -1.45 7.15 5.42
C GLY A 288 -0.06 7.74 5.57
N HIS A 289 0.53 8.08 4.44
CA HIS A 289 1.83 8.72 4.33
C HIS A 289 1.72 10.25 4.20
N ALA A 290 2.85 10.94 4.33
CA ALA A 290 2.87 12.40 4.26
C ALA A 290 2.27 12.97 2.95
N HIS A 291 2.37 12.24 1.84
CA HIS A 291 1.91 12.71 0.52
C HIS A 291 0.62 12.04 0.04
N MET A 292 0.13 10.99 0.70
CA MET A 292 -1.11 10.29 0.37
C MET A 292 -1.75 9.71 1.63
N ALA A 293 -3.08 9.82 1.70
CA ALA A 293 -3.85 9.25 2.79
C ALA A 293 -5.20 8.76 2.29
N GLY A 294 -5.81 7.88 3.07
CA GLY A 294 -7.17 7.41 2.87
C GLY A 294 -7.94 7.38 4.17
N GLY A 295 -9.25 7.26 4.08
CA GLY A 295 -10.09 7.15 5.27
C GLY A 295 -11.52 6.78 4.94
N VAL A 296 -12.24 6.48 6.01
CA VAL A 296 -13.67 6.20 5.99
C VAL A 296 -14.34 7.08 7.05
N ILE A 297 -15.45 7.71 6.70
CA ILE A 297 -16.25 8.56 7.58
C ILE A 297 -17.66 7.95 7.66
N ASP A 298 -18.19 7.85 8.85
CA ASP A 298 -19.62 7.51 9.09
C ASP A 298 -20.51 8.60 8.45
N ALA A 299 -21.45 8.20 7.60
CA ALA A 299 -22.31 9.13 6.86
C ALA A 299 -23.13 10.04 7.79
N GLU A 300 -23.54 9.55 8.97
CA GLU A 300 -24.28 10.35 9.95
C GLU A 300 -23.43 11.45 10.60
N ARG A 301 -22.09 11.31 10.54
CA ARG A 301 -21.13 12.25 11.15
C ARG A 301 -20.45 13.17 10.15
N TYR A 302 -20.67 12.94 8.87
CA TYR A 302 -20.08 13.79 7.84
C TYR A 302 -20.74 15.18 7.84
N CYS A 303 -19.92 16.19 8.01
CA CYS A 303 -20.38 17.59 8.15
C CYS A 303 -20.52 18.35 6.82
N GLY A 304 -20.35 17.69 5.67
CA GLY A 304 -20.36 18.28 4.33
C GLY A 304 -19.02 18.90 3.91
N LYS A 305 -18.80 18.99 2.58
CA LYS A 305 -17.50 19.37 1.99
C LYS A 305 -16.90 20.67 2.49
N THR A 306 -17.73 21.69 2.72
CA THR A 306 -17.25 23.00 3.18
C THR A 306 -16.73 22.96 4.62
N ALA A 307 -17.48 22.34 5.53
CA ALA A 307 -17.07 22.24 6.93
C ALA A 307 -15.85 21.32 7.09
N PHE A 308 -15.83 20.20 6.36
CA PHE A 308 -14.73 19.26 6.36
C PHE A 308 -13.43 19.90 5.85
N LEU A 309 -13.48 20.62 4.73
CA LEU A 309 -12.31 21.34 4.18
C LEU A 309 -11.80 22.39 5.15
N ASN A 310 -12.70 23.18 5.79
CA ASN A 310 -12.31 24.18 6.76
C ASN A 310 -11.65 23.56 8.00
N ALA A 311 -12.09 22.40 8.46
CA ALA A 311 -11.46 21.68 9.57
C ALA A 311 -10.01 21.29 9.24
N ILE A 312 -9.79 20.73 8.05
CA ILE A 312 -8.43 20.37 7.58
C ILE A 312 -7.53 21.60 7.45
N ILE A 313 -8.03 22.71 6.89
CA ILE A 313 -7.27 23.94 6.75
C ILE A 313 -6.90 24.53 8.12
N ALA A 314 -7.84 24.51 9.06
CA ALA A 314 -7.59 24.99 10.42
C ALA A 314 -6.49 24.17 11.11
N LEU A 315 -6.55 22.85 10.98
CA LEU A 315 -5.52 21.95 11.50
C LEU A 315 -4.16 22.19 10.83
N ALA A 316 -4.13 22.27 9.50
CA ALA A 316 -2.90 22.53 8.74
C ALA A 316 -2.21 23.84 9.14
N ARG A 317 -2.99 24.91 9.35
CA ARG A 317 -2.47 26.21 9.81
C ARG A 317 -1.95 26.16 11.24
N SER A 318 -2.57 25.38 12.12
CA SER A 318 -2.11 25.22 13.50
C SER A 318 -0.77 24.51 13.60
N GLU A 319 -0.49 23.59 12.68
CA GLU A 319 0.80 22.90 12.62
C GLU A 319 1.92 23.75 12.01
N GLN A 320 1.61 24.60 11.05
CA GLN A 320 2.58 25.52 10.44
C GLN A 320 2.98 26.70 11.37
N GLY A 321 2.19 26.95 12.40
CA GLY A 321 2.47 27.99 13.41
C GLY A 321 3.30 27.50 14.61
N LYS A 322 3.63 26.22 14.66
CA LYS A 322 4.53 25.58 15.65
C LYS A 322 5.94 25.48 15.12
#